data_18cbb81b94a4718b1cf5bce8fdbb1727
#
_entry.id   18cbb81b94a4718b1cf5bce8fdbb1727
#
_cell.length_a   1.000
_cell.length_b   1.000
_cell.length_c   1.000
_cell.angle_alpha   90.00
_cell.angle_beta   90.00
_cell.angle_gamma   90.00
#
_symmetry.space_group_name_H-M   'P 1'
#
loop_
_entity.id
_entity.type
_entity.pdbx_description
1 polymer ?
#
loop_
_entity_poly.entity_id
_entity_poly.type
_entity_poly.pdbx_seq_one_letter_code
_entity_poly.pdbx_strand_id
1 'polypeptide(L)'
;MKKVAKLLIIDPDDKYLLMYRSNHPSFGIDPDLPGGTLEDNETLLETTLREVREEAGINIDAHNVDEIYSGTEYSKHGTHYSLFVAKLNERPEVVMSWEHSSYEWLDCSDFLQKAKSAKDTYMHMVSDVIRRA
;
A
#
# COMPACT_ATOMS: atom_id res chain seq x y z
N MET A 1 -2.32 -12.99 -16.07
CA MET A 1 -2.81 -11.70 -15.57
C MET A 1 -1.89 -11.19 -14.46
N LYS A 2 -1.43 -9.96 -14.59
CA LYS A 2 -0.65 -9.33 -13.54
C LYS A 2 -1.56 -8.98 -12.35
N LYS A 3 -1.10 -9.27 -11.14
CA LYS A 3 -1.82 -8.94 -9.91
C LYS A 3 -0.90 -8.15 -8.99
N VAL A 4 -1.39 -7.01 -8.52
CA VAL A 4 -0.66 -6.12 -7.60
C VAL A 4 -1.46 -6.03 -6.31
N ALA A 5 -0.80 -6.24 -5.19
CA ALA A 5 -1.42 -6.15 -3.87
C ALA A 5 -0.53 -5.36 -2.92
N LYS A 6 -1.14 -4.45 -2.18
CA LYS A 6 -0.43 -3.61 -1.21
C LYS A 6 -1.20 -3.54 0.10
N LEU A 7 -0.53 -3.07 1.13
CA LEU A 7 -1.09 -3.00 2.47
C LEU A 7 -1.19 -1.55 2.96
N LEU A 8 -2.37 -1.16 3.39
CA LEU A 8 -2.58 0.06 4.14
C LEU A 8 -2.36 -0.23 5.62
N ILE A 9 -1.42 0.44 6.24
CA ILE A 9 -1.07 0.26 7.65
C ILE A 9 -1.57 1.46 8.44
N ILE A 10 -2.39 1.19 9.47
CA ILE A 10 -2.98 2.21 10.33
C ILE A 10 -2.45 1.99 11.75
N ASP A 11 -1.94 3.06 12.38
CA ASP A 11 -1.42 3.00 13.74
C ASP A 11 -2.55 3.15 14.78
N PRO A 12 -2.24 3.02 16.09
CA PRO A 12 -3.27 3.13 17.13
C PRO A 12 -3.97 4.49 17.20
N ASP A 13 -3.37 5.54 16.67
CA ASP A 13 -3.93 6.90 16.66
C ASP A 13 -4.66 7.21 15.34
N ASP A 14 -5.02 6.18 14.58
CA ASP A 14 -5.68 6.30 13.27
C ASP A 14 -4.87 7.11 12.25
N LYS A 15 -3.53 7.04 12.35
CA LYS A 15 -2.63 7.59 11.34
C LYS A 15 -2.31 6.52 10.32
N TYR A 16 -2.27 6.93 9.06
CA TYR A 16 -2.07 6.08 7.89
C TYR A 16 -0.65 6.23 7.37
N LEU A 17 0.04 5.13 7.16
CA LEU A 17 1.40 5.16 6.61
C LEU A 17 1.33 5.41 5.11
N LEU A 18 2.00 6.46 4.66
CA LEU A 18 2.21 6.76 3.26
C LEU A 18 3.70 6.79 3.00
N MET A 19 4.14 6.11 1.94
CA MET A 19 5.53 6.07 1.53
C MET A 19 5.70 6.82 0.21
N TYR A 20 6.92 7.23 -0.10
CA TYR A 20 7.23 7.94 -1.34
C TYR A 20 8.32 7.19 -2.09
N ARG A 21 8.10 6.97 -3.39
CA ARG A 21 9.04 6.25 -4.26
C ARG A 21 10.35 7.02 -4.38
N SER A 22 11.46 6.28 -4.53
CA SER A 22 12.77 6.84 -4.85
C SER A 22 12.85 7.06 -6.35
N ASN A 23 12.45 8.22 -6.84
CA ASN A 23 12.58 8.64 -8.25
C ASN A 23 12.32 7.52 -9.26
N HIS A 24 11.16 6.89 -9.17
CA HIS A 24 10.76 5.80 -10.06
C HIS A 24 10.75 6.26 -11.52
N PRO A 25 11.21 5.43 -12.48
CA PRO A 25 11.28 5.83 -13.91
C PRO A 25 9.94 6.29 -14.48
N SER A 26 8.82 5.69 -14.06
CA SER A 26 7.49 6.04 -14.57
C SER A 26 6.74 7.03 -13.69
N PHE A 27 6.95 6.99 -12.36
CA PHE A 27 6.14 7.76 -11.41
C PHE A 27 6.92 8.82 -10.63
N GLY A 28 8.27 8.83 -10.72
CA GLY A 28 9.09 9.75 -9.94
C GLY A 28 9.02 9.42 -8.45
N ILE A 29 8.82 10.44 -7.62
CA ILE A 29 8.70 10.30 -6.16
C ILE A 29 7.25 10.25 -5.69
N ASP A 30 6.39 9.62 -6.48
CA ASP A 30 4.95 9.52 -6.24
C ASP A 30 4.63 8.82 -4.91
N PRO A 31 3.50 9.17 -4.25
CA PRO A 31 3.04 8.44 -3.06
C PRO A 31 2.71 6.99 -3.38
N ASP A 32 2.96 6.12 -2.42
CA ASP A 32 2.85 4.68 -2.60
C ASP A 32 2.53 3.99 -1.28
N LEU A 33 2.07 2.74 -1.36
CA LEU A 33 1.94 1.84 -0.22
C LEU A 33 2.91 0.66 -0.39
N PRO A 34 3.38 0.07 0.71
CA PRO A 34 4.23 -1.12 0.59
C PRO A 34 3.44 -2.31 0.07
N GLY A 35 4.06 -3.09 -0.77
CA GLY A 35 3.48 -4.25 -1.43
C GLY A 35 4.12 -4.47 -2.78
N GLY A 36 3.51 -5.28 -3.63
CA GLY A 36 4.09 -5.54 -4.93
C GLY A 36 3.27 -6.48 -5.80
N THR A 37 3.92 -6.99 -6.83
CA THR A 37 3.33 -7.89 -7.81
C THR A 37 3.39 -9.34 -7.30
N LEU A 38 2.29 -10.08 -7.50
CA LEU A 38 2.21 -11.48 -7.11
C LEU A 38 3.37 -12.27 -7.72
N GLU A 39 4.09 -12.99 -6.86
CA GLU A 39 5.16 -13.90 -7.24
C GLU A 39 4.61 -15.32 -7.38
N ASP A 40 5.29 -16.14 -8.21
CA ASP A 40 4.95 -17.55 -8.38
C ASP A 40 5.07 -18.29 -7.04
N ASN A 41 4.13 -19.21 -6.80
CA ASN A 41 4.07 -20.03 -5.61
C ASN A 41 3.72 -19.28 -4.32
N GLU A 42 3.27 -18.03 -4.43
CA GLU A 42 2.77 -17.27 -3.28
C GLU A 42 1.29 -16.94 -3.46
N THR A 43 0.57 -16.79 -2.36
CA THR A 43 -0.75 -16.15 -2.37
C THR A 43 -0.56 -14.64 -2.41
N LEU A 44 -1.61 -13.88 -2.74
CA LEU A 44 -1.57 -12.42 -2.70
C LEU A 44 -1.19 -11.90 -1.31
N LEU A 45 -1.74 -12.51 -0.27
CA LEU A 45 -1.43 -12.11 1.10
C LEU A 45 0.04 -12.38 1.44
N GLU A 46 0.56 -13.56 1.06
CA GLU A 46 1.97 -13.89 1.30
C GLU A 46 2.91 -12.91 0.59
N THR A 47 2.63 -12.61 -0.69
CA THR A 47 3.41 -11.63 -1.45
C THR A 47 3.38 -10.27 -0.76
N THR A 48 2.19 -9.81 -0.37
CA THR A 48 2.02 -8.51 0.26
C THR A 48 2.80 -8.40 1.56
N LEU A 49 2.69 -9.39 2.44
CA LEU A 49 3.38 -9.36 3.74
C LEU A 49 4.89 -9.46 3.58
N ARG A 50 5.38 -10.25 2.63
CA ARG A 50 6.81 -10.32 2.33
C ARG A 50 7.35 -8.98 1.84
N GLU A 51 6.64 -8.35 0.90
CA GLU A 51 7.04 -7.06 0.35
C GLU A 51 6.98 -5.95 1.42
N VAL A 52 5.99 -5.98 2.30
CA VAL A 52 5.91 -5.03 3.42
C VAL A 52 7.13 -5.15 4.33
N ARG A 53 7.56 -6.38 4.63
CA ARG A 53 8.75 -6.61 5.44
C ARG A 53 10.00 -6.09 4.72
N GLU A 54 10.11 -6.33 3.42
CA GLU A 54 11.28 -5.91 2.63
C GLU A 54 11.32 -4.39 2.44
N GLU A 55 10.17 -3.76 2.18
CA GLU A 55 10.11 -2.34 1.81
C GLU A 55 9.97 -1.40 3.01
N ALA A 56 9.34 -1.85 4.09
CA ALA A 56 9.06 -1.02 5.26
C ALA A 56 9.63 -1.57 6.57
N GLY A 57 10.18 -2.78 6.56
CA GLY A 57 10.76 -3.40 7.74
C GLY A 57 9.73 -3.79 8.79
N ILE A 58 8.48 -3.97 8.42
CA ILE A 58 7.38 -4.24 9.35
C ILE A 58 6.91 -5.67 9.20
N ASN A 59 6.84 -6.40 10.31
CA ASN A 59 6.27 -7.74 10.35
C ASN A 59 4.81 -7.64 10.78
N ILE A 60 3.92 -8.11 9.91
CA ILE A 60 2.47 -8.07 10.14
C ILE A 60 1.94 -9.49 10.31
N ASP A 61 1.13 -9.71 11.35
CA ASP A 61 0.43 -10.97 11.55
C ASP A 61 -0.72 -11.05 10.54
N ALA A 62 -0.77 -12.13 9.76
CA ALA A 62 -1.80 -12.34 8.75
C ALA A 62 -3.23 -12.29 9.34
N HIS A 63 -3.40 -12.66 10.61
CA HIS A 63 -4.69 -12.61 11.28
C HIS A 63 -5.22 -11.20 11.48
N ASN A 64 -4.36 -10.19 11.40
CA ASN A 64 -4.75 -8.78 11.56
C ASN A 64 -5.02 -8.08 10.23
N VAL A 65 -5.03 -8.83 9.13
CA VAL A 65 -5.14 -8.26 7.78
C VAL A 65 -6.48 -8.62 7.16
N ASP A 66 -7.17 -7.61 6.64
CA ASP A 66 -8.40 -7.78 5.88
C ASP A 66 -8.20 -7.28 4.45
N GLU A 67 -8.80 -7.97 3.48
CA GLU A 67 -8.86 -7.50 2.11
C GLU A 67 -10.10 -6.61 1.95
N ILE A 68 -9.90 -5.35 1.53
CA ILE A 68 -11.00 -4.39 1.41
C ILE A 68 -11.32 -4.03 -0.04
N TYR A 69 -10.50 -4.47 -0.99
CA TYR A 69 -10.79 -4.29 -2.41
C TYR A 69 -10.09 -5.35 -3.25
N SER A 70 -10.75 -5.76 -4.34
CA SER A 70 -10.20 -6.66 -5.35
C SER A 70 -10.91 -6.40 -6.67
N GLY A 71 -10.16 -6.12 -7.73
CA GLY A 71 -10.75 -5.87 -9.04
C GLY A 71 -9.80 -5.30 -10.07
N THR A 72 -10.31 -5.02 -11.26
CA THR A 72 -9.53 -4.53 -12.40
C THR A 72 -9.98 -3.15 -12.90
N GLU A 73 -11.00 -2.54 -12.29
CA GLU A 73 -11.64 -1.34 -12.82
C GLU A 73 -10.72 -0.13 -12.89
N TYR A 74 -9.73 -0.06 -12.00
CA TYR A 74 -8.82 1.10 -11.93
C TYR A 74 -7.60 0.96 -12.81
N SER A 75 -7.30 -0.24 -13.30
CA SER A 75 -6.12 -0.47 -14.12
C SER A 75 -6.40 -0.17 -15.59
N LYS A 76 -5.48 0.55 -16.24
CA LYS A 76 -5.57 0.83 -17.67
C LYS A 76 -5.21 -0.37 -18.54
N HIS A 77 -4.55 -1.37 -17.96
CA HIS A 77 -4.00 -2.52 -18.69
C HIS A 77 -4.57 -3.86 -18.22
N GLY A 78 -5.70 -3.86 -17.51
CA GLY A 78 -6.32 -5.08 -17.01
C GLY A 78 -5.59 -5.72 -15.83
N THR A 79 -4.71 -5.00 -15.16
CA THR A 79 -4.05 -5.49 -13.95
C THR A 79 -5.06 -5.63 -12.83
N HIS A 80 -5.02 -6.75 -12.13
CA HIS A 80 -5.84 -6.98 -10.96
C HIS A 80 -5.20 -6.30 -9.75
N TYR A 81 -5.94 -5.42 -9.08
CA TYR A 81 -5.52 -4.75 -7.86
C TYR A 81 -6.21 -5.35 -6.64
N SER A 82 -5.45 -5.59 -5.59
CA SER A 82 -6.00 -5.94 -4.28
C SER A 82 -5.45 -4.97 -3.25
N LEU A 83 -6.31 -4.54 -2.31
CA LEU A 83 -5.91 -3.68 -1.20
C LEU A 83 -6.22 -4.38 0.10
N PHE A 84 -5.18 -4.57 0.90
CA PHE A 84 -5.29 -5.09 2.26
C PHE A 84 -5.14 -3.95 3.27
N VAL A 85 -5.71 -4.14 4.46
CA VAL A 85 -5.58 -3.18 5.56
C VAL A 85 -5.24 -3.91 6.85
N ALA A 86 -4.37 -3.28 7.65
CA ALA A 86 -4.04 -3.75 8.99
C ALA A 86 -4.02 -2.56 9.94
N LYS A 87 -4.81 -2.62 11.01
CA LYS A 87 -4.74 -1.65 12.10
C LYS A 87 -3.92 -2.26 13.22
N LEU A 88 -2.84 -1.58 13.61
CA LEU A 88 -1.88 -2.10 14.57
C LEU A 88 -2.13 -1.57 15.98
N ASN A 89 -1.70 -2.33 16.99
CA ASN A 89 -1.80 -1.93 18.40
C ASN A 89 -0.68 -0.97 18.82
N GLU A 90 0.38 -0.91 18.02
CA GLU A 90 1.54 -0.05 18.26
C GLU A 90 1.99 0.54 16.93
N ARG A 91 2.51 1.77 16.94
CA ARG A 91 3.14 2.34 15.75
C ARG A 91 4.49 1.64 15.54
N PRO A 92 4.67 0.92 14.42
CA PRO A 92 5.93 0.23 14.18
C PRO A 92 7.02 1.20 13.76
N GLU A 93 8.26 0.80 13.96
CA GLU A 93 9.40 1.46 13.34
C GLU A 93 9.40 1.13 11.85
N VAL A 94 9.60 2.14 11.01
CA VAL A 94 9.68 1.96 9.55
C VAL A 94 11.15 1.99 9.14
N VAL A 95 11.59 0.90 8.49
CA VAL A 95 12.95 0.80 7.94
C VAL A 95 12.80 0.58 6.44
N MET A 96 13.02 1.62 5.66
CA MET A 96 12.79 1.60 4.22
C MET A 96 13.92 0.90 3.47
N SER A 97 13.55 0.24 2.35
CA SER A 97 14.51 -0.21 1.36
C SER A 97 14.85 0.95 0.41
N TRP A 98 15.72 0.69 -0.56
CA TRP A 98 16.09 1.71 -1.57
C TRP A 98 14.93 2.14 -2.47
N GLU A 99 13.84 1.37 -2.50
CA GLU A 99 12.69 1.66 -3.38
C GLU A 99 11.89 2.89 -2.94
N HIS A 100 12.01 3.27 -1.67
CA HIS A 100 11.31 4.42 -1.10
C HIS A 100 12.31 5.37 -0.44
N SER A 101 12.07 6.66 -0.59
CA SER A 101 12.98 7.71 -0.08
C SER A 101 12.50 8.34 1.21
N SER A 102 11.20 8.27 1.50
CA SER A 102 10.63 8.86 2.72
C SER A 102 9.28 8.25 3.04
N TYR A 103 8.76 8.56 4.21
CA TYR A 103 7.41 8.14 4.63
C TYR A 103 6.83 9.16 5.60
N GLU A 104 5.51 9.10 5.75
CA GLU A 104 4.76 9.93 6.70
C GLU A 104 3.65 9.10 7.32
N TRP A 105 3.30 9.46 8.56
CA TRP A 105 2.08 9.00 9.22
C TRP A 105 1.09 10.15 9.16
N LEU A 106 -0.02 9.97 8.45
CA LEU A 106 -0.98 11.03 8.14
C LEU A 106 -2.35 10.69 8.69
N ASP A 107 -3.12 11.72 9.05
CA ASP A 107 -4.54 11.50 9.30
C ASP A 107 -5.23 11.10 7.98
N CYS A 108 -6.45 10.56 8.10
CA CYS A 108 -7.18 10.04 6.95
C CYS A 108 -7.39 11.10 5.86
N SER A 109 -7.74 12.32 6.26
CA SER A 109 -8.02 13.41 5.32
C SER A 109 -6.79 13.76 4.47
N ASP A 110 -5.64 13.95 5.10
CA ASP A 110 -4.40 14.27 4.40
C ASP A 110 -3.92 13.11 3.54
N PHE A 111 -4.06 11.88 4.05
CA PHE A 111 -3.72 10.68 3.28
C PHE A 111 -4.54 10.59 2.01
N LEU A 112 -5.85 10.77 2.10
CA LEU A 112 -6.75 10.69 0.94
C LEU A 112 -6.42 11.74 -0.10
N GLN A 113 -6.09 12.95 0.33
CA GLN A 113 -5.74 14.04 -0.59
C GLN A 113 -4.47 13.70 -1.38
N LYS A 114 -3.46 13.18 -0.72
CA LYS A 114 -2.20 12.79 -1.38
C LYS A 114 -2.39 11.59 -2.29
N ALA A 115 -3.13 10.58 -1.86
CA ALA A 115 -3.43 9.41 -2.67
C ALA A 115 -4.20 9.79 -3.95
N LYS A 116 -5.17 10.68 -3.83
CA LYS A 116 -5.97 11.16 -4.97
C LYS A 116 -5.12 11.89 -6.00
N SER A 117 -4.09 12.62 -5.58
CA SER A 117 -3.22 13.39 -6.47
C SER A 117 -2.05 12.58 -7.03
N ALA A 118 -1.91 11.32 -6.68
CA ALA A 118 -0.86 10.45 -7.20
C ALA A 118 -1.01 10.21 -8.71
N LYS A 119 0.09 9.87 -9.36
CA LYS A 119 0.08 9.49 -10.78
C LYS A 119 -0.37 8.05 -10.96
N ASP A 120 -0.09 7.20 -9.99
CA ASP A 120 -0.39 5.77 -10.03
C ASP A 120 -1.88 5.52 -9.82
N THR A 121 -2.52 4.83 -10.76
CA THR A 121 -3.95 4.49 -10.67
C THR A 121 -4.25 3.58 -9.47
N TYR A 122 -3.27 2.81 -8.99
CA TYR A 122 -3.45 2.04 -7.76
C TYR A 122 -3.80 2.96 -6.59
N MET A 123 -3.11 4.09 -6.45
CA MET A 123 -3.38 5.04 -5.38
C MET A 123 -4.73 5.75 -5.54
N HIS A 124 -5.19 5.94 -6.77
CA HIS A 124 -6.55 6.45 -7.01
C HIS A 124 -7.60 5.47 -6.49
N MET A 125 -7.40 4.18 -6.72
CA MET A 125 -8.25 3.12 -6.17
C MET A 125 -8.25 3.18 -4.64
N VAL A 126 -7.06 3.30 -4.03
CA VAL A 126 -6.92 3.39 -2.56
C VAL A 126 -7.75 4.54 -2.01
N SER A 127 -7.64 5.74 -2.61
CA SER A 127 -8.41 6.91 -2.19
C SER A 127 -9.92 6.64 -2.26
N ASP A 128 -10.40 6.10 -3.36
CA ASP A 128 -11.83 5.85 -3.56
C ASP A 128 -12.37 4.79 -2.58
N VAL A 129 -11.64 3.71 -2.40
CA VAL A 129 -12.06 2.60 -1.52
C VAL A 129 -12.16 3.07 -0.06
N ILE A 130 -11.14 3.79 0.41
CA ILE A 130 -11.13 4.29 1.80
C ILE A 130 -12.26 5.30 2.01
N ARG A 131 -12.48 6.18 1.06
CA ARG A 131 -13.51 7.22 1.16
C ARG A 131 -14.92 6.63 1.24
N ARG A 132 -15.15 5.45 0.64
CA ARG A 132 -16.45 4.76 0.65
C ARG A 132 -16.66 3.88 1.87
N ALA A 133 -15.62 3.60 2.59
CA ALA A 133 -15.68 2.70 3.75
C ALA A 133 -16.38 3.36 4.95
#